data_46aad66356e7e67e7a936d98d65d0230
#
_entry.id   46aad66356e7e67e7a936d98d65d0230
#
_cell.length_a   1.000
_cell.length_b   1.000
_cell.length_c   1.000
_cell.angle_alpha   90.00
_cell.angle_beta   90.00
_cell.angle_gamma   90.00
#
_symmetry.space_group_name_H-M   'P 1'
#
loop_
_entity.id
_entity.type
_entity.pdbx_description
1 polymer ?
#
loop_
_entity_poly.entity_id
_entity_poly.type
_entity_poly.pdbx_seq_one_letter_code
_entity_poly.pdbx_strand_id
1 'polypeptide(L)'
;MKKFLASILTLALCLGLATGCAGKQTPAENDTESAGETGVKEIPSLKIAFSPYADADQITTATEPLEQLLQAKLLEKGYDVKDIDMTVGTSYTAVGEALSAGSADIGFIS
;
A
#
# COMPACT_ATOMS: atom_id res chain seq x y z
N MET A 1 5.61 -53.16 18.95
CA MET A 1 6.17 -52.00 18.18
C MET A 1 5.32 -51.60 16.96
N LYS A 2 4.79 -52.54 16.20
CA LYS A 2 3.94 -52.20 15.01
C LYS A 2 2.65 -51.44 15.33
N LYS A 3 2.08 -51.66 16.51
CA LYS A 3 0.84 -50.98 16.93
C LYS A 3 1.03 -49.50 17.34
N PHE A 4 2.22 -49.16 17.82
CA PHE A 4 2.54 -47.77 18.18
C PHE A 4 2.80 -46.91 16.97
N LEU A 5 3.42 -47.47 15.93
CA LEU A 5 3.67 -46.75 14.67
C LEU A 5 2.35 -46.36 13.95
N ALA A 6 1.35 -47.30 13.98
CA ALA A 6 0.04 -47.01 13.40
C ALA A 6 -0.70 -45.90 14.17
N SER A 7 -0.54 -45.85 15.51
CA SER A 7 -1.18 -44.86 16.35
C SER A 7 -0.60 -43.44 16.14
N ILE A 8 0.73 -43.35 15.95
CA ILE A 8 1.42 -42.08 15.69
C ILE A 8 1.03 -41.56 14.31
N LEU A 9 0.91 -42.44 13.33
CA LEU A 9 0.53 -42.04 11.97
C LEU A 9 -0.90 -41.50 11.91
N THR A 10 -1.82 -42.11 12.69
CA THR A 10 -3.21 -41.64 12.76
C THR A 10 -3.33 -40.28 13.43
N LEU A 11 -2.53 -40.06 14.47
CA LEU A 11 -2.50 -38.75 15.17
C LEU A 11 -1.97 -37.65 14.28
N ALA A 12 -0.91 -37.93 13.50
CA ALA A 12 -0.35 -36.96 12.53
C ALA A 12 -1.37 -36.62 11.43
N LEU A 13 -2.18 -37.56 10.99
CA LEU A 13 -3.19 -37.30 9.97
C LEU A 13 -4.35 -36.43 10.49
N CYS A 14 -4.74 -36.61 11.75
CA CYS A 14 -5.78 -35.77 12.36
C CYS A 14 -5.35 -34.32 12.57
N LEU A 15 -4.07 -34.02 12.85
CA LEU A 15 -3.57 -32.65 12.94
C LEU A 15 -3.50 -31.96 11.58
N GLY A 16 -3.31 -32.72 10.51
CA GLY A 16 -3.24 -32.15 9.16
C GLY A 16 -4.59 -31.68 8.60
N LEU A 17 -5.70 -32.17 9.13
CA LEU A 17 -7.04 -31.81 8.69
C LEU A 17 -7.61 -30.56 9.37
N ALA A 18 -6.99 -30.09 10.45
CA ALA A 18 -7.43 -28.88 11.16
C ALA A 18 -6.93 -27.58 10.54
N THR A 19 -6.00 -27.64 9.59
CA THR A 19 -5.48 -26.45 8.89
C THR A 19 -6.19 -26.15 7.56
N GLY A 20 -7.27 -26.86 7.26
CA GLY A 20 -8.01 -26.74 6.02
C GLY A 20 -9.14 -25.72 5.99
N CYS A 21 -9.21 -24.80 6.93
CA CYS A 21 -10.08 -23.63 6.83
C CYS A 21 -9.26 -22.39 6.48
N ALA A 22 -8.55 -22.46 5.37
CA ALA A 22 -8.12 -21.27 4.70
C ALA A 22 -9.34 -20.64 4.05
N GLY A 23 -10.01 -19.77 4.76
CA GLY A 23 -10.90 -18.81 4.17
C GLY A 23 -10.14 -18.12 3.06
N LYS A 24 -10.81 -17.89 1.96
CA LYS A 24 -10.43 -17.14 0.79
C LYS A 24 -9.46 -16.01 1.16
N GLN A 25 -8.18 -16.24 0.96
CA GLN A 25 -7.20 -15.18 1.03
C GLN A 25 -7.40 -14.31 -0.19
N THR A 26 -7.89 -13.14 0.05
CA THR A 26 -7.75 -12.03 -0.86
C THR A 26 -6.26 -11.73 -0.94
N PRO A 27 -5.62 -11.79 -2.09
CA PRO A 27 -4.25 -11.35 -2.22
C PRO A 27 -4.25 -9.84 -2.16
N ALA A 28 -3.39 -9.28 -1.39
CA ALA A 28 -3.14 -7.87 -1.17
C ALA A 28 -3.73 -7.32 0.14
N GLU A 29 -3.40 -7.96 1.20
CA GLU A 29 -3.30 -7.23 2.45
C GLU A 29 -2.11 -7.78 3.16
N ASN A 30 -1.01 -7.20 2.85
CA ASN A 30 0.10 -7.19 3.73
C ASN A 30 -0.15 -6.09 4.76
N ASP A 31 -1.30 -6.20 5.38
CA ASP A 31 -1.54 -5.55 6.64
C ASP A 31 -0.79 -6.37 7.69
N THR A 32 0.45 -6.07 7.77
CA THR A 32 1.14 -6.22 9.03
C THR A 32 0.56 -5.14 9.93
N GLU A 33 -0.63 -5.40 10.38
CA GLU A 33 -1.16 -4.75 11.55
C GLU A 33 -0.28 -5.19 12.72
N SER A 34 0.78 -4.48 12.91
CA SER A 34 1.41 -4.39 14.19
C SER A 34 0.48 -3.59 15.09
N ALA A 35 -0.52 -4.26 15.59
CA ALA A 35 -1.35 -3.73 16.64
C ALA A 35 -0.46 -3.48 17.86
N GLY A 36 -0.22 -2.21 18.18
CA GLY A 36 0.24 -1.83 19.51
C GLY A 36 1.51 -1.04 19.61
N GLU A 37 1.99 -0.44 18.56
CA GLU A 37 3.00 0.60 18.71
C GLU A 37 2.39 1.95 18.38
N THR A 38 2.42 2.84 19.37
CA THR A 38 2.28 4.29 19.24
C THR A 38 3.49 4.82 18.47
N GLY A 39 3.76 4.27 17.32
CA GLY A 39 4.84 4.58 16.42
C GLY A 39 4.31 5.30 15.20
N VAL A 40 5.07 6.26 14.73
CA VAL A 40 4.85 6.90 13.45
C VAL A 40 5.01 5.84 12.36
N LYS A 41 4.01 5.70 11.49
CA LYS A 41 4.07 4.76 10.36
C LYS A 41 4.92 5.37 9.25
N GLU A 42 6.03 4.73 8.93
CA GLU A 42 6.88 5.16 7.83
C GLU A 42 6.29 4.77 6.47
N ILE A 43 6.25 5.74 5.56
CA ILE A 43 5.85 5.56 4.16
C ILE A 43 7.06 5.95 3.30
N PRO A 44 7.66 4.99 2.56
CA PRO A 44 8.89 5.26 1.82
C PRO A 44 8.72 6.32 0.74
N SER A 45 7.61 6.28 0.01
CA SER A 45 7.30 7.23 -1.07
C SER A 45 5.80 7.32 -1.25
N LEU A 46 5.31 8.52 -1.55
CA LEU A 46 3.93 8.81 -1.93
C LEU A 46 3.93 9.43 -3.32
N LYS A 47 3.30 8.77 -4.28
CA LYS A 47 3.26 9.19 -5.68
C LYS A 47 1.96 9.87 -6.02
N ILE A 48 2.05 11.13 -6.44
CA ILE A 48 0.91 11.96 -6.75
C ILE A 48 0.96 12.36 -8.23
N ALA A 49 -0.11 12.07 -8.96
CA ALA A 49 -0.24 12.41 -10.37
C ALA A 49 -1.30 13.49 -10.58
N PHE A 50 -0.96 14.51 -11.35
CA PHE A 50 -1.88 15.58 -11.75
C PHE A 50 -2.30 15.41 -13.21
N SER A 51 -3.58 15.58 -13.50
CA SER A 51 -4.02 15.70 -14.90
C SER A 51 -3.57 17.02 -15.49
N PRO A 52 -3.31 17.08 -16.81
CA PRO A 52 -2.79 18.27 -17.48
C PRO A 52 -3.91 19.31 -17.70
N TYR A 53 -4.35 19.98 -16.64
CA TYR A 53 -5.34 21.05 -16.71
C TYR A 53 -4.74 22.42 -17.04
N ALA A 54 -3.42 22.54 -17.00
CA ALA A 54 -2.61 23.70 -17.37
C ALA A 54 -1.25 23.20 -17.89
N ASP A 55 -0.37 24.13 -18.24
CA ASP A 55 0.99 23.75 -18.61
C ASP A 55 1.72 23.05 -17.46
N ALA A 56 2.50 22.02 -17.77
CA ALA A 56 3.18 21.21 -16.77
C ALA A 56 4.06 22.03 -15.82
N ASP A 57 4.77 23.02 -16.35
CA ASP A 57 5.61 23.92 -15.56
C ASP A 57 4.78 24.76 -14.57
N GLN A 58 3.60 25.19 -14.96
CA GLN A 58 2.68 25.93 -14.09
C GLN A 58 2.15 25.05 -12.97
N ILE A 59 1.78 23.82 -13.29
CA ILE A 59 1.30 22.84 -12.28
C ILE A 59 2.43 22.53 -11.30
N THR A 60 3.61 22.21 -11.81
CA THR A 60 4.78 21.88 -10.98
C THR A 60 5.12 23.04 -10.03
N THR A 61 5.23 24.26 -10.55
CA THR A 61 5.54 25.44 -9.72
C THR A 61 4.47 25.71 -8.66
N ALA A 62 3.20 25.54 -9.00
CA ALA A 62 2.09 25.75 -8.08
C ALA A 62 2.00 24.67 -6.99
N THR A 63 2.46 23.46 -7.28
CA THR A 63 2.40 22.32 -6.35
C THR A 63 3.67 22.12 -5.53
N GLU A 64 4.77 22.77 -5.87
CA GLU A 64 6.04 22.69 -5.15
C GLU A 64 5.90 22.91 -3.62
N PRO A 65 5.16 23.90 -3.10
CA PRO A 65 4.98 24.05 -1.67
C PRO A 65 4.08 22.98 -1.05
N LEU A 66 3.32 22.25 -1.85
CA LEU A 66 2.39 21.23 -1.40
C LEU A 66 3.12 20.02 -0.81
N GLU A 67 4.28 19.67 -1.33
CA GLU A 67 5.10 18.56 -0.85
C GLU A 67 5.43 18.70 0.63
N GLN A 68 6.03 19.85 1.00
CA GLN A 68 6.41 20.12 2.38
C GLN A 68 5.19 20.20 3.32
N LEU A 69 4.11 20.80 2.83
CA LEU A 69 2.86 20.88 3.59
C LEU A 69 2.26 19.49 3.86
N LEU A 70 2.25 18.63 2.84
CA LEU A 70 1.76 17.26 2.97
C LEU A 70 2.62 16.45 3.93
N GLN A 71 3.94 16.51 3.81
CA GLN A 71 4.85 15.81 4.73
C GLN A 71 4.58 16.23 6.18
N ALA A 72 4.50 17.54 6.44
CA ALA A 72 4.23 18.06 7.78
C ALA A 72 2.86 17.61 8.32
N LYS A 73 1.82 17.67 7.48
CA LYS A 73 0.46 17.30 7.87
C LYS A 73 0.29 15.79 8.07
N LEU A 74 0.95 14.99 7.26
CA LEU A 74 0.95 13.54 7.40
C LEU A 74 1.71 13.11 8.66
N LEU A 75 2.82 13.76 8.97
CA LEU A 75 3.57 13.52 10.20
C LEU A 75 2.73 13.85 11.46
N GLU A 76 1.98 14.94 11.45
CA GLU A 76 1.02 15.28 12.52
C GLU A 76 -0.05 14.18 12.71
N LYS A 77 -0.36 13.42 11.66
CA LYS A 77 -1.31 12.31 11.66
C LYS A 77 -0.67 10.95 12.00
N GLY A 78 0.62 10.92 12.25
CA GLY A 78 1.36 9.70 12.56
C GLY A 78 1.91 8.96 11.32
N TYR A 79 2.03 9.66 10.20
CA TYR A 79 2.62 9.11 8.97
C TYR A 79 3.88 9.87 8.60
N ASP A 80 5.02 9.20 8.62
CA ASP A 80 6.31 9.77 8.19
C ASP A 80 6.57 9.40 6.73
N VAL A 81 6.22 10.30 5.83
CA VAL A 81 6.45 10.13 4.38
C VAL A 81 7.82 10.64 4.03
N LYS A 82 8.70 9.73 3.59
CA LYS A 82 10.10 10.05 3.31
C LYS A 82 10.29 10.83 2.01
N ASP A 83 9.45 10.53 1.03
CA ASP A 83 9.52 11.13 -0.30
C ASP A 83 8.12 11.34 -0.86
N ILE A 84 7.88 12.47 -1.51
CA ILE A 84 6.64 12.73 -2.24
C ILE A 84 7.01 13.03 -3.69
N ASP A 85 6.66 12.12 -4.58
CA ASP A 85 6.87 12.25 -6.02
C ASP A 85 5.61 12.83 -6.67
N MET A 86 5.72 14.06 -7.18
CA MET A 86 4.63 14.75 -7.89
C MET A 86 4.92 14.79 -9.37
N THR A 87 4.03 14.19 -10.17
CA THR A 87 4.16 14.14 -11.61
C THR A 87 2.93 14.72 -12.30
N VAL A 88 3.14 15.31 -13.48
CA VAL A 88 2.05 15.74 -14.36
C VAL A 88 1.91 14.73 -15.49
N GLY A 89 0.75 14.09 -15.57
CA GLY A 89 0.45 13.12 -16.63
C GLY A 89 0.34 13.79 -17.99
N THR A 90 0.61 13.05 -19.05
CA THR A 90 0.50 13.51 -20.44
C THR A 90 -0.95 13.67 -20.91
N SER A 91 -1.86 13.01 -20.23
CA SER A 91 -3.31 13.06 -20.50
C SER A 91 -4.10 12.62 -19.27
N TYR A 92 -5.41 12.90 -19.26
CA TYR A 92 -6.34 12.41 -18.23
C TYR A 92 -6.36 10.88 -18.15
N THR A 93 -6.33 10.23 -19.31
CA THR A 93 -6.30 8.76 -19.41
C THR A 93 -5.02 8.21 -18.79
N ALA A 94 -3.87 8.82 -19.06
CA ALA A 94 -2.59 8.39 -18.51
C ALA A 94 -2.56 8.43 -16.97
N VAL A 95 -3.17 9.44 -16.36
CA VAL A 95 -3.29 9.52 -14.90
C VAL A 95 -4.21 8.41 -14.36
N GLY A 96 -5.32 8.15 -15.03
CA GLY A 96 -6.21 7.03 -14.68
C GLY A 96 -5.54 5.66 -14.79
N GLU A 97 -4.74 5.46 -15.82
CA GLU A 97 -3.95 4.24 -16.01
C GLU A 97 -2.86 4.10 -14.93
N ALA A 98 -2.18 5.19 -14.58
CA ALA A 98 -1.19 5.21 -13.51
C ALA A 98 -1.78 4.81 -12.15
N LEU A 99 -2.97 5.31 -11.82
CA LEU A 99 -3.70 4.91 -10.62
C LEU A 99 -4.09 3.43 -10.65
N SER A 100 -4.63 2.97 -11.78
CA SER A 100 -5.06 1.58 -11.95
C SER A 100 -3.90 0.59 -11.89
N ALA A 101 -2.75 0.99 -12.38
CA ALA A 101 -1.52 0.19 -12.37
C ALA A 101 -0.73 0.27 -11.05
N GLY A 102 -1.13 1.14 -10.12
CA GLY A 102 -0.40 1.39 -8.88
C GLY A 102 0.91 2.17 -9.08
N SER A 103 1.05 2.83 -10.22
CA SER A 103 2.18 3.73 -10.48
C SER A 103 2.00 5.11 -9.85
N ALA A 104 0.78 5.46 -9.49
CA ALA A 104 0.42 6.61 -8.68
C ALA A 104 -0.50 6.16 -7.55
N ASP A 105 -0.33 6.76 -6.38
CA ASP A 105 -1.15 6.49 -5.20
C ASP A 105 -2.35 7.44 -5.13
N ILE A 106 -2.15 8.68 -5.57
CA ILE A 106 -3.17 9.73 -5.60
C ILE A 106 -3.21 10.38 -6.99
N GLY A 107 -4.41 10.62 -7.51
CA GLY A 107 -4.61 11.33 -8.76
C GLY A 107 -5.51 12.55 -8.59
N PHE A 108 -5.05 13.71 -9.04
CA PHE A 108 -5.85 14.92 -9.15
C PHE A 108 -6.35 15.04 -10.59
N ILE A 109 -7.62 14.79 -10.77
CA ILE A 109 -8.30 14.80 -12.08
C ILE A 109 -9.38 15.86 -12.04
N SER A 110 -9.26 16.83 -12.92
CA SER A 110 -10.27 17.89 -13.06
C SER A 110 -11.44 17.43 -13.93
#